data_4009a4de4eda9bf261990b50e264c1bd
#
_entry.id   4009a4de4eda9bf261990b50e264c1bd
#
_cell.length_a   1.000
_cell.length_b   1.000
_cell.length_c   1.000
_cell.angle_alpha   90.00
_cell.angle_beta   90.00
_cell.angle_gamma   90.00
#
_symmetry.space_group_name_H-M   'P 1'
#
loop_
_entity.id
_entity.type
_entity.pdbx_description
1 polymer ?
#
loop_
_entity_poly.entity_id
_entity_poly.type
_entity_poly.pdbx_seq_one_letter_code
_entity_poly.pdbx_strand_id
1 'polypeptide(L)'
;MRFEDQIAQLGDLARPLLHHELRVLANLEPESLKVFWQLWRHFPAERRVAILRDFDALAEDNIDLDFRPVLRACLYDSDAEVRVAAINGLWEDESEATMDRLIALIADVSGAVRVAAVVALATFAHRGELGELSAPATQRVYQALWAAATNPEQPLDVQRRAVEGLGYFTHSNDVQAEIGRAYAHPELAVRESALRAMGRSMQPAWFPFIERELKSPSPALRYEAARAVGELGEEGTPFLPALLPLVDDEDTEISTTAIWALGQVGGASAKRVLQRVARSKDESRRAAATEALEEINI
;
A
#
# COMPACT_ATOMS: atom_id res chain seq x y z
N MET A 1 3.83 -10.73 37.56
CA MET A 1 3.70 -11.89 36.66
C MET A 1 4.98 -11.96 35.84
N ARG A 2 5.58 -13.13 35.60
CA ARG A 2 6.79 -13.24 34.78
C ARG A 2 6.44 -12.98 33.31
N PHE A 3 7.40 -12.56 32.53
CA PHE A 3 7.22 -12.26 31.11
C PHE A 3 6.64 -13.46 30.34
N GLU A 4 7.18 -14.67 30.58
CA GLU A 4 6.72 -15.90 29.94
C GLU A 4 5.25 -16.22 30.25
N ASP A 5 4.81 -15.95 31.49
CA ASP A 5 3.43 -16.19 31.91
C ASP A 5 2.47 -15.20 31.22
N GLN A 6 2.90 -13.94 31.01
CA GLN A 6 2.13 -12.93 30.27
C GLN A 6 1.98 -13.34 28.79
N ILE A 7 3.09 -13.73 28.14
CA ILE A 7 3.06 -14.19 26.76
C ILE A 7 2.17 -15.42 26.60
N ALA A 8 2.32 -16.43 27.47
CA ALA A 8 1.53 -17.67 27.38
C ALA A 8 0.02 -17.42 27.46
N GLN A 9 -0.42 -16.42 28.25
CA GLN A 9 -1.83 -16.03 28.35
C GLN A 9 -2.39 -15.44 27.06
N LEU A 10 -1.57 -14.77 26.25
CA LEU A 10 -1.99 -14.22 24.96
C LEU A 10 -2.41 -15.30 23.97
N GLY A 11 -1.84 -16.50 24.08
CA GLY A 11 -2.15 -17.64 23.20
C GLY A 11 -3.46 -18.37 23.53
N ASP A 12 -4.10 -18.09 24.66
CA ASP A 12 -5.32 -18.78 25.10
C ASP A 12 -6.55 -18.22 24.35
N LEU A 13 -7.14 -19.04 23.48
CA LEU A 13 -8.37 -18.69 22.72
C LEU A 13 -9.61 -18.54 23.61
N ALA A 14 -9.63 -19.13 24.79
CA ALA A 14 -10.76 -19.01 25.73
C ALA A 14 -10.82 -17.61 26.39
N ARG A 15 -9.74 -16.83 26.27
CA ARG A 15 -9.65 -15.47 26.79
C ARG A 15 -9.83 -14.44 25.67
N PRO A 16 -10.55 -13.33 25.91
CA PRO A 16 -10.56 -12.21 24.99
C PRO A 16 -9.14 -11.63 24.85
N LEU A 17 -8.82 -11.12 23.66
CA LEU A 17 -7.59 -10.37 23.43
C LEU A 17 -7.80 -8.95 23.95
N LEU A 18 -6.99 -8.53 24.91
CA LEU A 18 -7.10 -7.20 25.50
C LEU A 18 -5.90 -6.34 25.08
N HIS A 19 -6.15 -5.18 24.48
CA HIS A 19 -5.12 -4.28 23.97
C HIS A 19 -4.03 -3.94 24.98
N HIS A 20 -4.39 -3.72 26.25
CA HIS A 20 -3.40 -3.42 27.28
C HIS A 20 -2.45 -4.59 27.61
N GLU A 21 -2.88 -5.85 27.37
CA GLU A 21 -2.02 -7.02 27.55
C GLU A 21 -1.01 -7.16 26.39
N LEU A 22 -1.33 -6.65 25.19
CA LEU A 22 -0.43 -6.69 24.04
C LEU A 22 0.79 -5.78 24.18
N ARG A 23 0.72 -4.77 25.04
CA ARG A 23 1.84 -3.83 25.29
C ARG A 23 3.12 -4.54 25.76
N VAL A 24 3.00 -5.75 26.33
CA VAL A 24 4.15 -6.56 26.72
C VAL A 24 5.00 -7.03 25.52
N LEU A 25 4.43 -6.98 24.32
CA LEU A 25 5.09 -7.35 23.06
C LEU A 25 5.82 -6.15 22.40
N ALA A 26 5.65 -4.94 22.91
CA ALA A 26 6.35 -3.77 22.41
C ALA A 26 7.80 -3.71 22.91
N ASN A 27 8.68 -3.14 22.12
CA ASN A 27 10.07 -2.84 22.49
C ASN A 27 10.86 -4.08 22.97
N LEU A 28 10.60 -5.27 22.39
CA LEU A 28 11.26 -6.48 22.82
C LEU A 28 12.75 -6.47 22.47
N GLU A 29 13.58 -6.59 23.49
CA GLU A 29 15.02 -6.83 23.36
C GLU A 29 15.29 -8.25 22.82
N PRO A 30 16.45 -8.52 22.19
CA PRO A 30 16.76 -9.80 21.56
C PRO A 30 16.51 -11.03 22.43
N GLU A 31 16.80 -10.95 23.72
CA GLU A 31 16.60 -12.09 24.64
C GLU A 31 15.12 -12.34 24.91
N SER A 32 14.33 -11.29 25.12
CA SER A 32 12.87 -11.39 25.28
C SER A 32 12.20 -11.89 24.00
N LEU A 33 12.70 -11.46 22.83
CA LEU A 33 12.20 -11.90 21.53
C LEU A 33 12.43 -13.42 21.32
N LYS A 34 13.55 -13.98 21.81
CA LYS A 34 13.78 -15.43 21.79
C LYS A 34 12.75 -16.20 22.62
N VAL A 35 12.44 -15.70 23.83
CA VAL A 35 11.42 -16.28 24.70
C VAL A 35 10.05 -16.19 24.06
N PHE A 36 9.69 -15.00 23.54
CA PHE A 36 8.45 -14.80 22.77
C PHE A 36 8.33 -15.84 21.65
N TRP A 37 9.35 -16.01 20.82
CA TRP A 37 9.30 -16.91 19.65
C TRP A 37 9.12 -18.38 20.05
N GLN A 38 9.69 -18.79 21.18
CA GLN A 38 9.51 -20.17 21.70
C GLN A 38 8.05 -20.46 22.06
N LEU A 39 7.33 -19.48 22.61
CA LEU A 39 5.92 -19.61 22.98
C LEU A 39 4.99 -19.38 21.79
N TRP A 40 5.28 -18.35 20.97
CA TRP A 40 4.49 -17.91 19.84
C TRP A 40 4.12 -19.01 18.85
N ARG A 41 5.08 -19.84 18.48
CA ARG A 41 4.88 -20.94 17.53
C ARG A 41 3.86 -21.99 18.00
N HIS A 42 3.50 -21.99 19.27
CA HIS A 42 2.49 -22.89 19.83
C HIS A 42 1.09 -22.26 19.89
N PHE A 43 0.99 -20.97 19.62
CA PHE A 43 -0.32 -20.30 19.55
C PHE A 43 -1.08 -20.74 18.30
N PRO A 44 -2.42 -20.86 18.37
CA PRO A 44 -3.24 -21.03 17.17
C PRO A 44 -2.98 -19.91 16.14
N ALA A 45 -2.95 -20.25 14.84
CA ALA A 45 -2.64 -19.29 13.78
C ALA A 45 -3.60 -18.09 13.80
N GLU A 46 -4.89 -18.33 13.99
CA GLU A 46 -5.91 -17.28 14.11
C GLU A 46 -5.63 -16.28 15.24
N ARG A 47 -5.12 -16.77 16.38
CA ARG A 47 -4.73 -15.90 17.50
C ARG A 47 -3.50 -15.08 17.16
N ARG A 48 -2.51 -15.67 16.48
CA ARG A 48 -1.31 -14.98 16.03
C ARG A 48 -1.66 -13.84 15.06
N VAL A 49 -2.53 -14.11 14.09
CA VAL A 49 -3.02 -13.09 13.15
C VAL A 49 -3.76 -11.97 13.86
N ALA A 50 -4.66 -12.31 14.81
CA ALA A 50 -5.41 -11.31 15.57
C ALA A 50 -4.48 -10.38 16.36
N ILE A 51 -3.45 -10.95 17.04
CA ILE A 51 -2.47 -10.16 17.80
C ILE A 51 -1.74 -9.16 16.87
N LEU A 52 -1.26 -9.61 15.69
CA LEU A 52 -0.51 -8.74 14.80
C LEU A 52 -1.37 -7.61 14.20
N ARG A 53 -2.65 -7.87 13.94
CA ARG A 53 -3.59 -6.86 13.42
C ARG A 53 -3.89 -5.74 14.42
N ASP A 54 -3.82 -6.03 15.72
CA ASP A 54 -4.09 -5.03 16.76
C ASP A 54 -2.88 -4.10 17.01
N PHE A 55 -1.70 -4.41 16.46
CA PHE A 55 -0.49 -3.62 16.70
C PHE A 55 -0.56 -2.21 16.09
N ASP A 56 -1.16 -2.06 14.92
CA ASP A 56 -1.27 -0.76 14.25
C ASP A 56 -2.08 0.21 15.11
N ALA A 57 -3.28 -0.19 15.56
CA ALA A 57 -4.11 0.64 16.43
C ALA A 57 -3.41 0.99 17.76
N LEU A 58 -2.62 0.06 18.32
CA LEU A 58 -1.87 0.31 19.54
C LEU A 58 -0.69 1.26 19.34
N ALA A 59 -0.02 1.21 18.19
CA ALA A 59 1.08 2.10 17.87
C ALA A 59 0.57 3.52 17.54
N GLU A 60 -0.59 3.64 16.89
CA GLU A 60 -1.28 4.93 16.66
C GLU A 60 -1.67 5.59 17.98
N ASP A 61 -2.20 4.82 18.95
CA ASP A 61 -2.58 5.33 20.27
C ASP A 61 -1.37 5.75 21.14
N ASN A 62 -0.21 5.13 20.91
CA ASN A 62 1.00 5.40 21.70
C ASN A 62 2.28 5.14 20.90
N ILE A 63 2.90 6.21 20.44
CA ILE A 63 4.14 6.22 19.66
C ILE A 63 5.35 5.54 20.33
N ASP A 64 5.33 5.36 21.67
CA ASP A 64 6.40 4.68 22.41
C ASP A 64 6.36 3.15 22.24
N LEU A 65 5.32 2.59 21.62
CA LEU A 65 5.13 1.16 21.42
C LEU A 65 5.73 0.72 20.07
N ASP A 66 6.93 0.15 20.08
CA ASP A 66 7.55 -0.43 18.90
C ASP A 66 7.34 -1.94 18.82
N PHE A 67 6.46 -2.38 17.90
CA PHE A 67 6.20 -3.79 17.63
C PHE A 67 7.04 -4.38 16.49
N ARG A 68 7.88 -3.58 15.81
CA ARG A 68 8.70 -4.03 14.68
C ARG A 68 9.58 -5.24 15.00
N PRO A 69 10.19 -5.38 16.20
CA PRO A 69 10.96 -6.59 16.53
C PRO A 69 10.14 -7.88 16.42
N VAL A 70 8.88 -7.85 16.90
CA VAL A 70 7.95 -8.99 16.82
C VAL A 70 7.50 -9.21 15.37
N LEU A 71 7.09 -8.18 14.67
CA LEU A 71 6.66 -8.25 13.28
C LEU A 71 7.75 -8.82 12.36
N ARG A 72 9.00 -8.36 12.52
CA ARG A 72 10.15 -8.92 11.77
C ARG A 72 10.38 -10.41 12.05
N ALA A 73 10.22 -10.85 13.30
CA ALA A 73 10.30 -12.26 13.64
C ALA A 73 9.18 -13.06 12.97
N CYS A 74 7.95 -12.50 12.90
CA CYS A 74 6.79 -13.14 12.30
C CYS A 74 6.86 -13.24 10.75
N LEU A 75 7.79 -12.55 10.09
CA LEU A 75 8.09 -12.80 8.66
C LEU A 75 8.64 -14.22 8.40
N TYR A 76 9.02 -14.94 9.43
CA TYR A 76 9.51 -16.32 9.37
C TYR A 76 8.49 -17.34 9.92
N ASP A 77 7.26 -16.89 10.18
CA ASP A 77 6.23 -17.77 10.71
C ASP A 77 5.88 -18.90 9.72
N SER A 78 5.54 -20.07 10.25
CA SER A 78 5.13 -21.22 9.44
C SER A 78 3.81 -21.01 8.72
N ASP A 79 2.93 -20.18 9.29
CA ASP A 79 1.61 -19.87 8.73
C ASP A 79 1.67 -18.67 7.77
N ALA A 80 1.03 -18.81 6.61
CA ALA A 80 1.06 -17.79 5.57
C ALA A 80 0.27 -16.52 5.94
N GLU A 81 -0.86 -16.64 6.65
CA GLU A 81 -1.66 -15.49 7.06
C GLU A 81 -0.94 -14.68 8.12
N VAL A 82 -0.18 -15.33 9.00
CA VAL A 82 0.67 -14.64 9.98
C VAL A 82 1.79 -13.88 9.28
N ARG A 83 2.44 -14.47 8.25
CA ARG A 83 3.45 -13.75 7.47
C ARG A 83 2.86 -12.55 6.73
N VAL A 84 1.66 -12.68 6.14
CA VAL A 84 0.95 -11.56 5.49
C VAL A 84 0.64 -10.45 6.51
N ALA A 85 0.11 -10.79 7.68
CA ALA A 85 -0.17 -9.82 8.74
C ALA A 85 1.10 -9.10 9.20
N ALA A 86 2.22 -9.84 9.33
CA ALA A 86 3.51 -9.26 9.69
C ALA A 86 4.05 -8.29 8.61
N ILE A 87 3.91 -8.65 7.33
CA ILE A 87 4.29 -7.76 6.21
C ILE A 87 3.49 -6.46 6.27
N ASN A 88 2.17 -6.58 6.45
CA ASN A 88 1.29 -5.40 6.48
C ASN A 88 1.61 -4.49 7.68
N GLY A 89 1.86 -5.04 8.88
CA GLY A 89 2.21 -4.25 10.06
C GLY A 89 3.62 -3.62 10.00
N LEU A 90 4.45 -3.97 9.01
CA LEU A 90 5.78 -3.37 8.80
C LEU A 90 5.78 -2.22 7.78
N TRP A 91 4.62 -1.62 7.52
CA TRP A 91 4.47 -0.57 6.50
C TRP A 91 5.34 0.68 6.74
N GLU A 92 5.68 0.99 8.00
CA GLU A 92 6.62 2.07 8.39
C GLU A 92 8.06 1.58 8.59
N ASP A 93 8.34 0.28 8.41
CA ASP A 93 9.69 -0.22 8.62
C ASP A 93 10.57 0.00 7.40
N GLU A 94 11.44 0.95 7.49
CA GLU A 94 12.33 1.41 6.42
C GLU A 94 13.70 0.70 6.40
N SER A 95 13.89 -0.34 7.24
CA SER A 95 15.19 -1.00 7.36
C SER A 95 15.52 -1.85 6.12
N GLU A 96 16.79 -1.82 5.69
CA GLU A 96 17.26 -2.70 4.61
C GLU A 96 17.11 -4.19 4.96
N ALA A 97 17.14 -4.55 6.25
CA ALA A 97 16.92 -5.92 6.68
C ALA A 97 15.49 -6.42 6.38
N THR A 98 14.49 -5.57 6.61
CA THR A 98 13.10 -5.86 6.22
C THR A 98 12.95 -5.89 4.71
N MET A 99 13.53 -4.92 3.99
CA MET A 99 13.56 -4.91 2.53
C MET A 99 14.13 -6.22 1.96
N ASP A 100 15.30 -6.67 2.42
CA ASP A 100 15.93 -7.89 1.94
C ASP A 100 15.09 -9.14 2.25
N ARG A 101 14.39 -9.14 3.40
CA ARG A 101 13.46 -10.22 3.73
C ARG A 101 12.23 -10.20 2.82
N LEU A 102 11.66 -9.04 2.50
CA LEU A 102 10.55 -8.89 1.56
C LEU A 102 10.95 -9.38 0.16
N ILE A 103 12.16 -9.05 -0.31
CA ILE A 103 12.70 -9.58 -1.58
C ILE A 103 12.72 -11.11 -1.55
N ALA A 104 13.18 -11.74 -0.47
CA ALA A 104 13.17 -13.18 -0.34
C ALA A 104 11.76 -13.79 -0.34
N LEU A 105 10.76 -13.09 0.21
CA LEU A 105 9.37 -13.54 0.29
C LEU A 105 8.63 -13.48 -1.06
N ILE A 106 9.19 -12.88 -2.12
CA ILE A 106 8.67 -13.01 -3.49
C ILE A 106 8.71 -14.47 -3.99
N ALA A 107 9.57 -15.31 -3.40
CA ALA A 107 9.66 -16.74 -3.67
C ALA A 107 8.92 -17.61 -2.64
N ASP A 108 8.06 -17.03 -1.80
CA ASP A 108 7.29 -17.78 -0.81
C ASP A 108 6.37 -18.82 -1.47
N VAL A 109 6.12 -19.93 -0.78
CA VAL A 109 5.20 -20.97 -1.26
C VAL A 109 3.76 -20.47 -1.40
N SER A 110 3.36 -19.48 -0.56
CA SER A 110 2.04 -18.87 -0.59
C SER A 110 1.99 -17.69 -1.58
N GLY A 111 1.05 -17.75 -2.54
CA GLY A 111 0.79 -16.64 -3.45
C GLY A 111 0.40 -15.34 -2.73
N ALA A 112 -0.37 -15.44 -1.64
CA ALA A 112 -0.76 -14.28 -0.84
C ALA A 112 0.45 -13.58 -0.20
N VAL A 113 1.42 -14.34 0.32
CA VAL A 113 2.66 -13.78 0.87
C VAL A 113 3.49 -13.11 -0.23
N ARG A 114 3.59 -13.73 -1.41
CA ARG A 114 4.29 -13.13 -2.56
C ARG A 114 3.67 -11.79 -2.96
N VAL A 115 2.34 -11.71 -3.03
CA VAL A 115 1.60 -10.47 -3.34
C VAL A 115 1.88 -9.41 -2.27
N ALA A 116 1.74 -9.74 -0.98
CA ALA A 116 1.99 -8.81 0.11
C ALA A 116 3.44 -8.27 0.08
N ALA A 117 4.42 -9.15 -0.16
CA ALA A 117 5.82 -8.76 -0.24
C ALA A 117 6.10 -7.78 -1.41
N VAL A 118 5.53 -8.05 -2.58
CA VAL A 118 5.67 -7.16 -3.76
C VAL A 118 5.01 -5.81 -3.51
N VAL A 119 3.83 -5.78 -2.87
CA VAL A 119 3.14 -4.53 -2.52
C VAL A 119 3.97 -3.72 -1.52
N ALA A 120 4.51 -4.35 -0.47
CA ALA A 120 5.36 -3.68 0.51
C ALA A 120 6.67 -3.15 -0.10
N LEU A 121 7.25 -3.84 -1.08
CA LEU A 121 8.46 -3.39 -1.77
C LEU A 121 8.24 -2.11 -2.60
N ALA A 122 7.00 -1.76 -2.96
CA ALA A 122 6.71 -0.51 -3.64
C ALA A 122 7.06 0.73 -2.78
N THR A 123 6.97 0.65 -1.45
CA THR A 123 7.41 1.71 -0.54
C THR A 123 8.93 1.93 -0.65
N PHE A 124 9.71 0.86 -0.71
CA PHE A 124 11.17 0.94 -0.92
C PHE A 124 11.52 1.44 -2.33
N ALA A 125 10.73 1.11 -3.35
CA ALA A 125 10.91 1.65 -4.69
C ALA A 125 10.70 3.17 -4.71
N HIS A 126 9.64 3.66 -4.04
CA HIS A 126 9.37 5.10 -3.88
C HIS A 126 10.51 5.82 -3.15
N ARG A 127 10.99 5.26 -2.04
CA ARG A 127 12.13 5.83 -1.31
C ARG A 127 13.41 5.85 -2.13
N GLY A 128 13.61 4.84 -2.97
CA GLY A 128 14.71 4.81 -3.93
C GLY A 128 14.65 5.96 -4.94
N GLU A 129 13.45 6.28 -5.45
CA GLU A 129 13.21 7.43 -6.36
C GLU A 129 13.48 8.76 -5.65
N LEU A 130 13.10 8.89 -4.38
CA LEU A 130 13.36 10.08 -3.56
C LEU A 130 14.84 10.21 -3.12
N GLY A 131 15.69 9.21 -3.40
CA GLY A 131 17.09 9.21 -2.98
C GLY A 131 17.30 8.93 -1.49
N GLU A 132 16.28 8.41 -0.80
CA GLU A 132 16.32 8.05 0.61
C GLU A 132 16.89 6.64 0.86
N LEU A 133 17.04 5.87 -0.22
CA LEU A 133 17.62 4.54 -0.19
C LEU A 133 18.96 4.54 -0.95
N SER A 134 19.93 3.76 -0.50
CA SER A 134 21.21 3.66 -1.19
C SER A 134 21.03 3.12 -2.62
N ALA A 135 21.86 3.57 -3.58
CA ALA A 135 21.77 3.11 -4.96
C ALA A 135 21.87 1.57 -5.11
N PRO A 136 22.73 0.84 -4.35
CA PRO A 136 22.73 -0.62 -4.37
C PRO A 136 21.43 -1.24 -3.84
N ALA A 137 20.83 -0.66 -2.79
CA ALA A 137 19.57 -1.14 -2.25
C ALA A 137 18.42 -0.87 -3.24
N THR A 138 18.34 0.34 -3.82
CA THR A 138 17.39 0.68 -4.89
C THR A 138 17.49 -0.30 -6.06
N GLN A 139 18.70 -0.65 -6.46
CA GLN A 139 18.93 -1.60 -7.54
C GLN A 139 18.45 -3.03 -7.19
N ARG A 140 18.59 -3.47 -5.93
CA ARG A 140 18.03 -4.76 -5.48
C ARG A 140 16.50 -4.77 -5.56
N VAL A 141 15.84 -3.69 -5.12
CA VAL A 141 14.39 -3.55 -5.22
C VAL A 141 13.93 -3.58 -6.68
N TYR A 142 14.60 -2.79 -7.54
CA TYR A 142 14.32 -2.80 -8.98
C TYR A 142 14.39 -4.21 -9.57
N GLN A 143 15.50 -4.92 -9.35
CA GLN A 143 15.70 -6.26 -9.89
C GLN A 143 14.64 -7.26 -9.39
N ALA A 144 14.26 -7.17 -8.11
CA ALA A 144 13.26 -8.02 -7.52
C ALA A 144 11.87 -7.78 -8.12
N LEU A 145 11.45 -6.52 -8.24
CA LEU A 145 10.17 -6.14 -8.85
C LEU A 145 10.15 -6.46 -10.35
N TRP A 146 11.25 -6.20 -11.06
CA TRP A 146 11.38 -6.54 -12.49
C TRP A 146 11.24 -8.05 -12.74
N ALA A 147 11.97 -8.86 -11.96
CA ALA A 147 11.86 -10.30 -12.04
C ALA A 147 10.44 -10.80 -11.70
N ALA A 148 9.79 -10.21 -10.72
CA ALA A 148 8.41 -10.57 -10.36
C ALA A 148 7.39 -10.19 -11.45
N ALA A 149 7.54 -9.01 -12.07
CA ALA A 149 6.64 -8.54 -13.13
C ALA A 149 6.77 -9.35 -14.43
N THR A 150 7.99 -9.75 -14.79
CA THR A 150 8.28 -10.34 -16.10
C THR A 150 8.41 -11.87 -16.10
N ASN A 151 8.37 -12.52 -14.94
CA ASN A 151 8.43 -13.98 -14.85
C ASN A 151 7.03 -14.59 -15.09
N PRO A 152 6.83 -15.34 -16.20
CA PRO A 152 5.54 -15.96 -16.51
C PRO A 152 5.11 -17.06 -15.51
N GLU A 153 6.03 -17.59 -14.71
CA GLU A 153 5.73 -18.57 -13.65
C GLU A 153 5.14 -17.94 -12.37
N GLN A 154 5.22 -16.62 -12.23
CA GLN A 154 4.57 -15.94 -11.13
C GLN A 154 3.05 -15.86 -11.35
N PRO A 155 2.22 -15.98 -10.31
CA PRO A 155 0.80 -15.67 -10.41
C PRO A 155 0.56 -14.26 -10.97
N LEU A 156 -0.51 -14.11 -11.74
CA LEU A 156 -0.85 -12.84 -12.37
C LEU A 156 -0.97 -11.69 -11.37
N ASP A 157 -1.49 -11.97 -10.17
CA ASP A 157 -1.58 -10.97 -9.10
C ASP A 157 -0.20 -10.49 -8.61
N VAL A 158 0.80 -11.36 -8.58
CA VAL A 158 2.17 -10.97 -8.25
C VAL A 158 2.75 -10.11 -9.36
N GLN A 159 2.59 -10.53 -10.63
CA GLN A 159 3.10 -9.78 -11.78
C GLN A 159 2.52 -8.36 -11.83
N ARG A 160 1.19 -8.23 -11.78
CA ARG A 160 0.53 -6.93 -11.88
C ARG A 160 0.87 -5.98 -10.72
N ARG A 161 1.00 -6.50 -9.48
CA ARG A 161 1.43 -5.69 -8.35
C ARG A 161 2.89 -5.27 -8.44
N ALA A 162 3.74 -6.09 -9.04
CA ALA A 162 5.12 -5.71 -9.33
C ALA A 162 5.18 -4.57 -10.36
N VAL A 163 4.32 -4.59 -11.39
CA VAL A 163 4.20 -3.45 -12.34
C VAL A 163 3.85 -2.15 -11.61
N GLU A 164 2.95 -2.19 -10.63
CA GLU A 164 2.62 -1.00 -9.82
C GLU A 164 3.85 -0.43 -9.09
N GLY A 165 4.68 -1.30 -8.50
CA GLY A 165 5.91 -0.90 -7.81
C GLY A 165 6.98 -0.38 -8.78
N LEU A 166 7.05 -0.95 -9.99
CA LEU A 166 7.97 -0.49 -11.03
C LEU A 166 7.66 0.94 -11.50
N GLY A 167 6.43 1.43 -11.34
CA GLY A 167 6.05 2.80 -11.70
C GLY A 167 6.95 3.87 -11.10
N TYR A 168 7.58 3.63 -9.96
CA TYR A 168 8.53 4.56 -9.34
C TYR A 168 9.91 4.63 -10.04
N PHE A 169 10.25 3.69 -10.92
CA PHE A 169 11.50 3.74 -11.70
C PHE A 169 11.29 4.50 -13.03
N THR A 170 11.06 5.78 -12.89
CA THR A 170 10.53 6.68 -13.93
C THR A 170 11.43 6.81 -15.16
N HIS A 171 12.74 6.69 -14.99
CA HIS A 171 13.73 6.89 -16.05
C HIS A 171 14.07 5.61 -16.83
N SER A 172 13.47 4.46 -16.51
CA SER A 172 13.74 3.19 -17.18
C SER A 172 12.83 2.99 -18.41
N ASN A 173 13.40 3.00 -19.61
CA ASN A 173 12.66 2.71 -20.84
C ASN A 173 12.03 1.30 -20.82
N ASP A 174 12.71 0.32 -20.21
CA ASP A 174 12.20 -1.04 -20.09
C ASP A 174 10.94 -1.07 -19.20
N VAL A 175 10.95 -0.30 -18.10
CA VAL A 175 9.78 -0.16 -17.25
C VAL A 175 8.62 0.49 -18.00
N GLN A 176 8.88 1.56 -18.75
CA GLN A 176 7.84 2.22 -19.54
C GLN A 176 7.24 1.26 -20.58
N ALA A 177 8.08 0.43 -21.22
CA ALA A 177 7.60 -0.59 -22.14
C ALA A 177 6.76 -1.67 -21.45
N GLU A 178 7.14 -2.07 -20.21
CA GLU A 178 6.37 -3.04 -19.42
C GLU A 178 5.01 -2.49 -19.00
N ILE A 179 4.95 -1.23 -18.53
CA ILE A 179 3.69 -0.55 -18.22
C ILE A 179 2.77 -0.53 -19.44
N GLY A 180 3.32 -0.23 -20.64
CA GLY A 180 2.58 -0.26 -21.89
C GLY A 180 2.03 -1.65 -22.24
N ARG A 181 2.82 -2.71 -22.01
CA ARG A 181 2.38 -4.11 -22.18
C ARG A 181 1.26 -4.49 -21.22
N ALA A 182 1.41 -4.13 -19.95
CA ALA A 182 0.39 -4.35 -18.93
C ALA A 182 -0.92 -3.63 -19.24
N TYR A 183 -0.84 -2.41 -19.79
CA TYR A 183 -2.04 -1.68 -20.21
C TYR A 183 -2.76 -2.30 -21.40
N ALA A 184 -2.05 -2.96 -22.28
CA ALA A 184 -2.63 -3.70 -23.42
C ALA A 184 -3.13 -5.11 -23.04
N HIS A 185 -3.02 -5.52 -21.78
CA HIS A 185 -3.40 -6.86 -21.34
C HIS A 185 -4.92 -7.07 -21.37
N PRO A 186 -5.43 -8.28 -21.74
CA PRO A 186 -6.86 -8.58 -21.79
C PRO A 186 -7.53 -8.51 -20.40
N GLU A 187 -6.83 -8.91 -19.34
CA GLU A 187 -7.37 -8.89 -17.98
C GLU A 187 -7.47 -7.46 -17.43
N LEU A 188 -8.68 -7.10 -16.95
CA LEU A 188 -8.96 -5.76 -16.42
C LEU A 188 -8.02 -5.40 -15.26
N ALA A 189 -7.81 -6.29 -14.31
CA ALA A 189 -6.97 -6.07 -13.13
C ALA A 189 -5.51 -5.72 -13.48
N VAL A 190 -4.99 -6.21 -14.61
CA VAL A 190 -3.64 -5.86 -15.08
C VAL A 190 -3.63 -4.45 -15.66
N ARG A 191 -4.68 -4.05 -16.39
CA ARG A 191 -4.83 -2.68 -16.89
C ARG A 191 -5.00 -1.65 -15.78
N GLU A 192 -5.72 -1.99 -14.72
CA GLU A 192 -5.81 -1.18 -13.49
C GLU A 192 -4.43 -0.94 -12.89
N SER A 193 -3.65 -2.01 -12.71
CA SER A 193 -2.27 -1.91 -12.20
C SER A 193 -1.36 -1.08 -13.10
N ALA A 194 -1.55 -1.17 -14.43
CA ALA A 194 -0.82 -0.33 -15.38
C ALA A 194 -1.17 1.16 -15.22
N LEU A 195 -2.45 1.52 -15.05
CA LEU A 195 -2.85 2.90 -14.79
C LEU A 195 -2.26 3.44 -13.48
N ARG A 196 -2.24 2.61 -12.44
CA ARG A 196 -1.57 2.97 -11.19
C ARG A 196 -0.07 3.24 -11.39
N ALA A 197 0.61 2.39 -12.15
CA ALA A 197 2.02 2.60 -12.49
C ALA A 197 2.23 3.85 -13.35
N MET A 198 1.31 4.18 -14.25
CA MET A 198 1.35 5.40 -15.05
C MET A 198 1.28 6.67 -14.17
N GLY A 199 0.37 6.71 -13.18
CA GLY A 199 0.30 7.80 -12.20
C GLY A 199 1.62 7.96 -11.44
N ARG A 200 2.12 6.89 -10.85
CA ARG A 200 3.39 6.87 -10.11
C ARG A 200 4.61 7.30 -10.95
N SER A 201 4.60 6.96 -12.24
CA SER A 201 5.73 7.28 -13.13
C SER A 201 5.78 8.76 -13.50
N MET A 202 4.70 9.51 -13.36
CA MET A 202 4.56 10.93 -13.68
C MET A 202 5.04 11.28 -15.11
N GLN A 203 5.12 10.29 -16.01
CA GLN A 203 5.63 10.52 -17.36
C GLN A 203 4.56 11.11 -18.29
N PRO A 204 4.82 12.24 -18.95
CA PRO A 204 3.84 12.88 -19.85
C PRO A 204 3.35 11.97 -20.99
N ALA A 205 4.14 10.95 -21.36
CA ALA A 205 3.75 9.96 -22.37
C ALA A 205 2.47 9.19 -21.99
N TRP A 206 2.13 9.11 -20.71
CA TRP A 206 0.93 8.41 -20.21
C TRP A 206 -0.31 9.31 -20.10
N PHE A 207 -0.16 10.62 -20.20
CA PHE A 207 -1.27 11.55 -20.04
C PHE A 207 -2.46 11.28 -20.96
N PRO A 208 -2.29 10.99 -22.26
CA PRO A 208 -3.43 10.66 -23.13
C PRO A 208 -4.18 9.39 -22.72
N PHE A 209 -3.48 8.43 -22.11
CA PHE A 209 -4.08 7.18 -21.62
C PHE A 209 -4.88 7.43 -20.34
N ILE A 210 -4.34 8.17 -19.39
CA ILE A 210 -5.04 8.56 -18.15
C ILE A 210 -6.29 9.37 -18.50
N GLU A 211 -6.19 10.38 -19.37
CA GLU A 211 -7.34 11.19 -19.79
C GLU A 211 -8.44 10.35 -20.45
N ARG A 212 -8.07 9.39 -21.26
CA ARG A 212 -9.03 8.45 -21.88
C ARG A 212 -9.77 7.65 -20.82
N GLU A 213 -9.07 7.11 -19.84
CA GLU A 213 -9.67 6.22 -18.85
C GLU A 213 -10.49 6.96 -17.77
N LEU A 214 -10.32 8.28 -17.59
CA LEU A 214 -11.28 9.09 -16.82
C LEU A 214 -12.70 9.04 -17.40
N LYS A 215 -12.85 8.72 -18.69
CA LYS A 215 -14.11 8.62 -19.43
C LYS A 215 -14.48 7.16 -19.75
N SER A 216 -13.78 6.19 -19.14
CA SER A 216 -13.95 4.77 -19.42
C SER A 216 -15.35 4.28 -19.01
N PRO A 217 -15.97 3.35 -19.79
CA PRO A 217 -17.18 2.67 -19.35
C PRO A 217 -16.92 1.76 -18.13
N SER A 218 -15.66 1.35 -17.90
CA SER A 218 -15.27 0.55 -16.74
C SER A 218 -15.12 1.43 -15.49
N PRO A 219 -15.92 1.21 -14.42
CA PRO A 219 -15.75 1.92 -13.16
C PRO A 219 -14.34 1.81 -12.59
N ALA A 220 -13.75 0.61 -12.62
CA ALA A 220 -12.42 0.36 -12.09
C ALA A 220 -11.34 1.18 -12.81
N LEU A 221 -11.42 1.35 -14.14
CA LEU A 221 -10.48 2.18 -14.90
C LEU A 221 -10.70 3.68 -14.63
N ARG A 222 -11.96 4.15 -14.44
CA ARG A 222 -12.22 5.53 -14.02
C ARG A 222 -11.63 5.81 -12.64
N TYR A 223 -11.77 4.87 -11.71
CA TYR A 223 -11.19 4.97 -10.37
C TYR A 223 -9.67 5.13 -10.42
N GLU A 224 -8.97 4.22 -11.09
CA GLU A 224 -7.50 4.26 -11.17
C GLU A 224 -7.00 5.48 -11.98
N ALA A 225 -7.74 5.93 -12.99
CA ALA A 225 -7.40 7.15 -13.72
C ALA A 225 -7.58 8.41 -12.86
N ALA A 226 -8.66 8.51 -12.08
CA ALA A 226 -8.87 9.61 -11.14
C ALA A 226 -7.76 9.63 -10.07
N ARG A 227 -7.40 8.47 -9.55
CA ARG A 227 -6.29 8.31 -8.62
C ARG A 227 -4.95 8.75 -9.23
N ALA A 228 -4.65 8.30 -10.46
CA ALA A 228 -3.43 8.69 -11.16
C ALA A 228 -3.33 10.22 -11.31
N VAL A 229 -4.44 10.92 -11.59
CA VAL A 229 -4.46 12.38 -11.64
C VAL A 229 -4.15 13.01 -10.28
N GLY A 230 -4.66 12.45 -9.19
CA GLY A 230 -4.32 12.90 -7.84
C GLY A 230 -2.84 12.72 -7.51
N GLU A 231 -2.25 11.58 -7.90
CA GLU A 231 -0.81 11.30 -7.73
C GLU A 231 0.09 12.28 -8.52
N LEU A 232 -0.40 12.87 -9.64
CA LEU A 232 0.30 13.91 -10.38
C LEU A 232 0.30 15.28 -9.65
N GLY A 233 -0.53 15.48 -8.65
CA GLY A 233 -0.60 16.75 -7.94
C GLY A 233 -0.91 17.92 -8.89
N GLU A 234 -0.19 19.03 -8.77
CA GLU A 234 -0.38 20.24 -9.62
C GLU A 234 -0.25 19.97 -11.13
N GLU A 235 0.57 18.97 -11.52
CA GLU A 235 0.71 18.55 -12.91
C GLU A 235 -0.58 17.93 -13.46
N GLY A 236 -1.50 17.51 -12.60
CA GLY A 236 -2.84 17.04 -12.93
C GLY A 236 -3.80 18.13 -13.43
N THR A 237 -3.44 19.42 -13.38
CA THR A 237 -4.29 20.54 -13.82
C THR A 237 -4.91 20.37 -15.22
N PRO A 238 -4.20 19.87 -16.25
CA PRO A 238 -4.78 19.65 -17.58
C PRO A 238 -5.95 18.66 -17.60
N PHE A 239 -6.05 17.76 -16.62
CA PHE A 239 -7.09 16.72 -16.53
C PHE A 239 -8.37 17.21 -15.86
N LEU A 240 -8.39 18.39 -15.25
CA LEU A 240 -9.58 18.93 -14.56
C LEU A 240 -10.87 18.82 -15.38
N PRO A 241 -10.92 19.14 -16.69
CA PRO A 241 -12.15 19.02 -17.47
C PRO A 241 -12.72 17.59 -17.52
N ALA A 242 -11.85 16.57 -17.49
CA ALA A 242 -12.26 15.17 -17.51
C ALA A 242 -12.47 14.60 -16.09
N LEU A 243 -11.79 15.12 -15.07
CA LEU A 243 -11.91 14.71 -13.68
C LEU A 243 -13.18 15.26 -13.01
N LEU A 244 -13.55 16.53 -13.29
CA LEU A 244 -14.67 17.20 -12.65
C LEU A 244 -16.02 16.45 -12.73
N PRO A 245 -16.39 15.81 -13.85
CA PRO A 245 -17.62 15.01 -13.91
C PRO A 245 -17.64 13.83 -12.93
N LEU A 246 -16.49 13.25 -12.60
CA LEU A 246 -16.40 12.09 -11.71
C LEU A 246 -16.71 12.40 -10.24
N VAL A 247 -16.71 13.68 -9.86
CA VAL A 247 -17.15 14.13 -8.52
C VAL A 247 -18.60 13.75 -8.23
N ASP A 248 -19.40 13.66 -9.28
CA ASP A 248 -20.82 13.30 -9.24
C ASP A 248 -21.06 11.87 -9.76
N ASP A 249 -20.02 11.01 -9.89
CA ASP A 249 -20.14 9.60 -10.32
C ASP A 249 -21.08 8.83 -9.39
N GLU A 250 -21.85 7.90 -9.96
CA GLU A 250 -22.79 7.06 -9.19
C GLU A 250 -22.06 6.14 -8.21
N ASP A 251 -20.81 5.76 -8.54
CA ASP A 251 -19.93 4.99 -7.66
C ASP A 251 -19.28 5.91 -6.63
N THR A 252 -19.53 5.61 -5.35
CA THR A 252 -19.02 6.42 -4.23
C THR A 252 -17.49 6.42 -4.17
N GLU A 253 -16.84 5.30 -4.47
CA GLU A 253 -15.37 5.20 -4.44
C GLU A 253 -14.75 6.07 -5.54
N ILE A 254 -15.32 6.08 -6.75
CA ILE A 254 -14.88 6.94 -7.84
C ILE A 254 -15.07 8.41 -7.46
N SER A 255 -16.26 8.76 -6.93
CA SER A 255 -16.56 10.14 -6.59
C SER A 255 -15.66 10.68 -5.48
N THR A 256 -15.40 9.90 -4.43
CA THR A 256 -14.50 10.31 -3.33
C THR A 256 -13.04 10.37 -3.79
N THR A 257 -12.62 9.45 -4.66
CA THR A 257 -11.28 9.50 -5.27
C THR A 257 -11.10 10.73 -6.17
N ALA A 258 -12.10 11.09 -6.96
CA ALA A 258 -12.08 12.31 -7.78
C ALA A 258 -12.04 13.58 -6.89
N ILE A 259 -12.76 13.60 -5.78
CA ILE A 259 -12.74 14.68 -4.79
C ILE A 259 -11.34 14.80 -4.17
N TRP A 260 -10.74 13.71 -3.73
CA TRP A 260 -9.37 13.68 -3.24
C TRP A 260 -8.38 14.19 -4.31
N ALA A 261 -8.48 13.68 -5.54
CA ALA A 261 -7.62 14.11 -6.63
C ALA A 261 -7.74 15.63 -6.93
N LEU A 262 -8.93 16.22 -6.79
CA LEU A 262 -9.10 17.67 -6.88
C LEU A 262 -8.37 18.40 -5.75
N GLY A 263 -8.31 17.84 -4.55
CA GLY A 263 -7.51 18.35 -3.44
C GLY A 263 -6.04 18.41 -3.80
N GLN A 264 -5.51 17.31 -4.31
CA GLN A 264 -4.10 17.19 -4.71
C GLN A 264 -3.72 18.11 -5.89
N VAL A 265 -4.59 18.20 -6.91
CA VAL A 265 -4.37 19.08 -8.07
C VAL A 265 -4.45 20.56 -7.68
N GLY A 266 -5.34 20.90 -6.75
CA GLY A 266 -5.48 22.26 -6.25
C GLY A 266 -5.99 23.28 -7.26
N GLY A 267 -5.68 24.55 -6.99
CA GLY A 267 -6.04 25.66 -7.85
C GLY A 267 -7.49 26.15 -7.67
N ALA A 268 -7.79 27.33 -8.27
CA ALA A 268 -9.06 28.02 -8.05
C ALA A 268 -10.29 27.24 -8.56
N SER A 269 -10.13 26.44 -9.61
CA SER A 269 -11.24 25.64 -10.17
C SER A 269 -11.57 24.45 -9.29
N ALA A 270 -10.57 23.71 -8.85
CA ALA A 270 -10.75 22.60 -7.91
C ALA A 270 -11.37 23.10 -6.59
N LYS A 271 -10.81 24.16 -6.01
CA LYS A 271 -11.32 24.75 -4.75
C LYS A 271 -12.80 25.13 -4.82
N ARG A 272 -13.26 25.75 -5.93
CA ARG A 272 -14.69 26.10 -6.10
C ARG A 272 -15.59 24.87 -6.13
N VAL A 273 -15.16 23.79 -6.79
CA VAL A 273 -15.93 22.55 -6.85
C VAL A 273 -15.97 21.87 -5.48
N LEU A 274 -14.85 21.78 -4.80
CA LEU A 274 -14.76 21.24 -3.45
C LEU A 274 -15.64 22.00 -2.45
N GLN A 275 -15.67 23.36 -2.51
CA GLN A 275 -16.58 24.19 -1.72
C GLN A 275 -18.06 23.92 -2.01
N ARG A 276 -18.42 23.58 -3.25
CA ARG A 276 -19.78 23.15 -3.60
C ARG A 276 -20.09 21.78 -3.00
N VAL A 277 -19.16 20.82 -3.15
CA VAL A 277 -19.33 19.43 -2.69
C VAL A 277 -19.35 19.33 -1.17
N ALA A 278 -18.60 20.17 -0.46
CA ALA A 278 -18.64 20.26 1.01
C ALA A 278 -20.01 20.66 1.57
N ARG A 279 -20.96 21.09 0.70
CA ARG A 279 -22.36 21.39 1.06
C ARG A 279 -23.31 20.28 0.57
N SER A 280 -22.80 19.17 0.07
CA SER A 280 -23.60 18.04 -0.40
C SER A 280 -24.42 17.43 0.74
N LYS A 281 -25.59 16.87 0.38
CA LYS A 281 -26.38 16.04 1.29
C LYS A 281 -25.76 14.64 1.47
N ASP A 282 -24.97 14.20 0.51
CA ASP A 282 -24.21 12.97 0.58
C ASP A 282 -23.09 13.11 1.60
N GLU A 283 -23.09 12.26 2.61
CA GLU A 283 -22.16 12.36 3.75
C GLU A 283 -20.73 12.03 3.34
N SER A 284 -20.54 10.99 2.52
CA SER A 284 -19.21 10.56 2.06
C SER A 284 -18.53 11.64 1.21
N ARG A 285 -19.27 12.21 0.25
CA ARG A 285 -18.78 13.31 -0.60
C ARG A 285 -18.48 14.57 0.20
N ARG A 286 -19.35 14.89 1.17
CA ARG A 286 -19.16 16.07 2.04
C ARG A 286 -17.91 15.92 2.88
N ALA A 287 -17.69 14.75 3.51
CA ALA A 287 -16.52 14.47 4.31
C ALA A 287 -15.23 14.55 3.48
N ALA A 288 -15.17 13.85 2.35
CA ALA A 288 -14.02 13.87 1.46
C ALA A 288 -13.70 15.29 0.95
N ALA A 289 -14.72 16.10 0.62
CA ALA A 289 -14.49 17.47 0.15
C ALA A 289 -14.01 18.41 1.27
N THR A 290 -14.43 18.17 2.52
CA THR A 290 -13.95 18.94 3.66
C THR A 290 -12.46 18.65 3.92
N GLU A 291 -12.07 17.38 3.93
CA GLU A 291 -10.68 16.93 4.06
C GLU A 291 -9.79 17.50 2.95
N ALA A 292 -10.22 17.36 1.68
CA ALA A 292 -9.48 17.90 0.52
C ALA A 292 -9.32 19.43 0.57
N LEU A 293 -10.28 20.17 1.16
CA LEU A 293 -10.18 21.63 1.35
C LEU A 293 -9.18 22.02 2.45
N GLU A 294 -9.02 21.19 3.47
CA GLU A 294 -8.01 21.39 4.51
C GLU A 294 -6.61 21.25 3.94
N GLU A 295 -6.37 20.23 3.10
CA GLU A 295 -5.08 20.02 2.41
C GLU A 295 -4.68 21.20 1.50
N ILE A 296 -5.62 21.79 0.73
CA ILE A 296 -5.33 22.93 -0.14
C ILE A 296 -4.96 24.21 0.64
N ASN A 297 -5.37 24.31 1.90
CA ASN A 297 -5.15 25.53 2.69
C ASN A 297 -3.87 25.48 3.55
N ILE A 298 -3.13 24.37 3.52
CA ILE A 298 -1.82 24.22 4.14
C ILE A 298 -0.73 24.68 3.19
#